data_927f7f1e41997f3b01d45c86cd71a5c4
#
_entry.id   927f7f1e41997f3b01d45c86cd71a5c4
#
_cell.length_a   1.000
_cell.length_b   1.000
_cell.length_c   1.000
_cell.angle_alpha   90.00
_cell.angle_beta   90.00
_cell.angle_gamma   90.00
#
_symmetry.space_group_name_H-M   'P 1'
#
loop_
_entity.id
_entity.type
_entity.pdbx_description
1 polymer ?
#
loop_
_entity_poly.entity_id
_entity_poly.type
_entity_poly.pdbx_seq_one_letter_code
_entity_poly.pdbx_strand_id
1 'polypeptide(L)'
;MLIILCYFFLFYAYYFMGDYMFDVGDLVTRKSYNNDIVFKIIGIDGDNYLLKGLFVRLYADGLKDDLKIYNDITVDDFSPEIDGYRNLERNEFFYLPARILHIDQDADFLDKCMKFYKQNKLKAFGVLSNDDNLSDDVMENLKKYNPDILVITGHDAYYRKHRNNSNYKNTDKFIDAVRTARKYENSHEKLAIIAGACQSNYEELIRAGANFASSPKRVNIHALDPAIVASSLAFSDKNKNIDLIK
;
A
#
# COMPACT_ATOMS: atom_id res chain seq x y z
N MET A 1 -31.88 24.74 -45.95
CA MET A 1 -30.92 25.49 -45.10
C MET A 1 -30.76 24.92 -43.67
N LEU A 2 -31.68 24.06 -43.20
CA LEU A 2 -31.58 23.45 -41.85
C LEU A 2 -30.69 22.18 -41.77
N ILE A 3 -30.52 21.47 -42.90
CA ILE A 3 -29.77 20.19 -42.91
C ILE A 3 -28.24 20.41 -42.89
N ILE A 4 -27.76 21.54 -43.41
CA ILE A 4 -26.31 21.86 -43.43
C ILE A 4 -25.83 22.28 -42.05
N LEU A 5 -26.65 22.92 -41.21
CA LEU A 5 -26.28 23.26 -39.85
C LEU A 5 -26.12 22.04 -38.92
N CYS A 6 -26.91 20.98 -39.13
CA CYS A 6 -26.82 19.76 -38.33
C CYS A 6 -25.53 18.96 -38.62
N TYR A 7 -25.08 18.95 -39.88
CA TYR A 7 -23.80 18.32 -40.26
C TYR A 7 -22.60 19.10 -39.75
N PHE A 8 -22.65 20.43 -39.67
CA PHE A 8 -21.60 21.25 -39.11
C PHE A 8 -21.49 21.10 -37.59
N PHE A 9 -22.62 20.95 -36.89
CA PHE A 9 -22.60 20.68 -35.42
C PHE A 9 -22.11 19.28 -35.10
N LEU A 10 -22.46 18.26 -35.89
CA LEU A 10 -21.95 16.89 -35.72
C LEU A 10 -20.47 16.79 -36.11
N PHE A 11 -20.03 17.54 -37.15
CA PHE A 11 -18.61 17.59 -37.53
C PHE A 11 -17.78 18.36 -36.51
N TYR A 12 -18.31 19.44 -35.93
CA TYR A 12 -17.65 20.19 -34.85
C TYR A 12 -17.62 19.41 -33.56
N ALA A 13 -18.66 18.63 -33.24
CA ALA A 13 -18.66 17.72 -32.08
C ALA A 13 -17.67 16.54 -32.27
N TYR A 14 -17.50 16.06 -33.49
CA TYR A 14 -16.54 15.01 -33.83
C TYR A 14 -15.08 15.53 -33.86
N TYR A 15 -14.87 16.79 -34.21
CA TYR A 15 -13.53 17.44 -34.21
C TYR A 15 -13.13 17.97 -32.84
N PHE A 16 -14.08 18.17 -31.92
CA PHE A 16 -13.84 18.56 -30.51
C PHE A 16 -13.81 17.37 -29.55
N MET A 17 -13.99 16.14 -30.00
CA MET A 17 -13.45 14.95 -29.36
C MET A 17 -11.96 14.83 -29.74
N GLY A 18 -11.24 15.95 -29.57
CA GLY A 18 -9.80 16.00 -29.67
C GLY A 18 -9.23 14.96 -28.71
N ASP A 19 -8.25 14.27 -29.14
CA ASP A 19 -7.45 13.31 -28.39
C ASP A 19 -7.14 13.89 -27.00
N TYR A 20 -8.03 13.61 -26.03
CA TYR A 20 -7.82 14.03 -24.65
C TYR A 20 -6.57 13.28 -24.18
N MET A 21 -5.46 13.99 -24.07
CA MET A 21 -4.25 13.45 -23.46
C MET A 21 -4.37 13.59 -21.97
N PHE A 22 -4.18 12.48 -21.24
CA PHE A 22 -4.13 12.53 -19.81
C PHE A 22 -2.78 13.13 -19.35
N ASP A 23 -2.84 13.91 -18.28
CA ASP A 23 -1.67 14.53 -17.68
C ASP A 23 -1.24 13.80 -16.40
N VAL A 24 0.03 13.99 -16.02
CA VAL A 24 0.51 13.52 -14.71
C VAL A 24 -0.27 14.22 -13.60
N GLY A 25 -0.85 13.44 -12.72
CA GLY A 25 -1.74 13.92 -11.66
C GLY A 25 -3.21 13.60 -11.88
N ASP A 26 -3.63 13.31 -13.11
CA ASP A 26 -5.01 12.94 -13.40
C ASP A 26 -5.41 11.65 -12.68
N LEU A 27 -6.69 11.59 -12.27
CA LEU A 27 -7.28 10.38 -11.74
C LEU A 27 -7.96 9.61 -12.87
N VAL A 28 -7.64 8.33 -12.97
CA VAL A 28 -8.13 7.45 -14.01
C VAL A 28 -8.50 6.08 -13.48
N THR A 29 -9.33 5.37 -14.23
CA THR A 29 -9.60 3.94 -14.04
C THR A 29 -9.23 3.17 -15.30
N ARG A 30 -9.14 1.83 -15.22
CA ARG A 30 -8.80 0.97 -16.36
C ARG A 30 -10.03 0.20 -16.84
N LYS A 31 -10.39 0.38 -18.11
CA LYS A 31 -11.54 -0.29 -18.75
C LYS A 31 -11.38 -1.82 -18.76
N SER A 32 -10.17 -2.31 -19.03
CA SER A 32 -9.82 -3.74 -19.05
C SER A 32 -10.05 -4.45 -17.72
N TYR A 33 -10.16 -3.70 -16.62
CA TYR A 33 -10.42 -4.20 -15.26
C TYR A 33 -11.75 -3.67 -14.71
N ASN A 34 -12.73 -3.40 -15.58
CA ASN A 34 -14.08 -2.93 -15.23
C ASN A 34 -14.10 -1.65 -14.38
N ASN A 35 -13.06 -0.82 -14.45
CA ASN A 35 -12.91 0.41 -13.67
C ASN A 35 -12.95 0.19 -12.15
N ASP A 36 -12.40 -0.93 -11.67
CA ASP A 36 -12.48 -1.39 -10.28
C ASP A 36 -11.55 -0.62 -9.32
N ILE A 37 -10.48 -0.01 -9.85
CA ILE A 37 -9.49 0.74 -9.07
C ILE A 37 -9.32 2.13 -9.64
N VAL A 38 -9.29 3.12 -8.74
CA VAL A 38 -8.90 4.49 -9.08
C VAL A 38 -7.39 4.62 -8.96
N PHE A 39 -6.76 5.13 -10.00
CA PHE A 39 -5.34 5.39 -10.09
C PHE A 39 -5.06 6.88 -10.29
N LYS A 40 -3.91 7.32 -9.77
CA LYS A 40 -3.30 8.59 -10.14
C LYS A 40 -2.20 8.34 -11.17
N ILE A 41 -2.17 9.10 -12.24
CA ILE A 41 -1.07 9.08 -13.20
C ILE A 41 0.15 9.71 -12.55
N ILE A 42 1.26 8.96 -12.49
CA ILE A 42 2.52 9.40 -11.87
C ILE A 42 3.65 9.62 -12.88
N GLY A 43 3.44 9.27 -14.14
CA GLY A 43 4.41 9.45 -15.21
C GLY A 43 3.89 8.92 -16.53
N ILE A 44 4.61 9.26 -17.60
CA ILE A 44 4.34 8.81 -18.97
C ILE A 44 5.65 8.27 -19.54
N ASP A 45 5.60 7.06 -20.08
CA ASP A 45 6.73 6.40 -20.75
C ASP A 45 6.32 5.94 -22.14
N GLY A 46 6.65 6.74 -23.15
CA GLY A 46 6.16 6.54 -24.52
C GLY A 46 4.64 6.61 -24.59
N ASP A 47 4.00 5.51 -25.03
CA ASP A 47 2.54 5.39 -25.12
C ASP A 47 1.90 4.87 -23.81
N ASN A 48 2.70 4.53 -22.80
CA ASN A 48 2.22 3.98 -21.54
C ASN A 48 2.12 5.05 -20.46
N TYR A 49 1.03 5.06 -19.74
CA TYR A 49 0.81 5.85 -18.53
C TYR A 49 1.18 5.00 -17.32
N LEU A 50 2.05 5.53 -16.45
CA LEU A 50 2.43 4.90 -15.20
C LEU A 50 1.42 5.28 -14.12
N LEU A 51 0.85 4.28 -13.49
CA LEU A 51 -0.31 4.40 -12.61
C LEU A 51 0.04 3.99 -11.18
N LYS A 52 -0.43 4.79 -10.21
CA LYS A 52 -0.35 4.47 -8.78
C LYS A 52 -1.77 4.43 -8.20
N GLY A 53 -2.11 3.34 -7.51
CA GLY A 53 -3.40 3.18 -6.84
C GLY A 53 -3.64 4.30 -5.82
N LEU A 54 -4.86 4.87 -5.79
CA LEU A 54 -5.22 5.97 -4.91
C LEU A 54 -5.50 5.50 -3.47
N PHE A 55 -6.11 4.32 -3.33
CA PHE A 55 -6.50 3.73 -2.06
C PHE A 55 -5.86 2.37 -1.81
N VAL A 56 -5.22 1.80 -2.83
CA VAL A 56 -4.57 0.48 -2.78
C VAL A 56 -3.08 0.60 -3.10
N ARG A 57 -2.28 -0.28 -2.51
CA ARG A 57 -0.80 -0.29 -2.64
C ARG A 57 -0.33 -0.96 -3.93
N LEU A 58 -0.88 -0.51 -5.07
CA LEU A 58 -0.68 -1.09 -6.39
C LEU A 58 -0.04 -0.08 -7.35
N TYR A 59 1.01 -0.51 -8.05
CA TYR A 59 1.45 0.10 -9.31
C TYR A 59 0.88 -0.65 -10.51
N ALA A 60 0.53 0.08 -11.53
CA ALA A 60 0.09 -0.46 -12.81
C ALA A 60 0.60 0.42 -13.96
N ASP A 61 0.36 -0.02 -15.16
CA ASP A 61 0.51 0.74 -16.40
C ASP A 61 -0.74 0.58 -17.26
N GLY A 62 -0.92 1.46 -18.21
CA GLY A 62 -2.04 1.40 -19.15
C GLY A 62 -1.80 2.23 -20.38
N LEU A 63 -2.30 1.75 -21.51
CA LEU A 63 -2.37 2.52 -22.74
C LEU A 63 -3.52 3.52 -22.65
N LYS A 64 -3.42 4.63 -23.39
CA LYS A 64 -4.45 5.67 -23.46
C LYS A 64 -5.87 5.11 -23.66
N ASP A 65 -6.03 4.17 -24.57
CA ASP A 65 -7.33 3.60 -24.93
C ASP A 65 -7.97 2.76 -23.81
N ASP A 66 -7.16 2.25 -22.87
CA ASP A 66 -7.61 1.51 -21.69
C ASP A 66 -8.01 2.43 -20.55
N LEU A 67 -7.58 3.69 -20.57
CA LEU A 67 -7.85 4.63 -19.49
C LEU A 67 -9.20 5.34 -19.67
N LYS A 68 -9.79 5.69 -18.52
CA LYS A 68 -10.99 6.53 -18.43
C LYS A 68 -10.78 7.53 -17.30
N ILE A 69 -11.01 8.83 -17.58
CA ILE A 69 -10.92 9.88 -16.56
C ILE A 69 -11.89 9.57 -15.41
N TYR A 70 -11.46 9.80 -14.21
CA TYR A 70 -12.25 9.67 -12.99
C TYR A 70 -12.46 11.03 -12.36
N ASN A 71 -13.71 11.52 -12.37
CA ASN A 71 -14.06 12.88 -11.93
C ASN A 71 -14.73 12.91 -10.55
N ASP A 72 -15.05 11.75 -9.97
CA ASP A 72 -15.69 11.72 -8.66
C ASP A 72 -14.66 12.01 -7.57
N ILE A 73 -14.99 12.95 -6.67
CA ILE A 73 -14.22 13.18 -5.47
C ILE A 73 -14.68 12.13 -4.44
N THR A 74 -14.12 10.93 -4.53
CA THR A 74 -14.35 9.93 -3.50
C THR A 74 -13.44 10.23 -2.31
N VAL A 75 -14.05 10.46 -1.17
CA VAL A 75 -13.35 10.41 0.11
C VAL A 75 -13.16 8.92 0.43
N ASP A 76 -11.95 8.56 0.85
CA ASP A 76 -11.68 7.24 1.39
C ASP A 76 -12.34 7.16 2.78
N ASP A 77 -13.58 6.67 2.82
CA ASP A 77 -14.38 6.54 4.04
C ASP A 77 -14.02 5.28 4.86
N PHE A 78 -12.99 4.53 4.40
CA PHE A 78 -12.55 3.34 5.11
C PHE A 78 -11.89 3.73 6.44
N SER A 79 -12.63 3.59 7.52
CA SER A 79 -12.18 3.86 8.89
C SER A 79 -12.59 2.70 9.81
N PRO A 80 -11.84 1.59 9.79
CA PRO A 80 -12.14 0.45 10.65
C PRO A 80 -11.94 0.80 12.12
N GLU A 81 -12.87 0.38 12.96
CA GLU A 81 -12.70 0.44 14.41
C GLU A 81 -11.91 -0.79 14.89
N ILE A 82 -10.89 -0.55 15.71
CA ILE A 82 -10.17 -1.63 16.41
C ILE A 82 -10.64 -1.65 17.85
N ASP A 83 -11.12 -2.78 18.28
CA ASP A 83 -11.68 -2.99 19.62
C ASP A 83 -10.56 -3.22 20.66
N GLY A 84 -9.53 -2.35 20.63
CA GLY A 84 -8.31 -2.54 21.42
C GLY A 84 -8.42 -2.17 22.90
N TYR A 85 -9.28 -1.18 23.26
CA TYR A 85 -9.39 -0.67 24.62
C TYR A 85 -10.74 -0.91 25.28
N ARG A 86 -11.78 -1.23 24.51
CA ARG A 86 -13.16 -1.24 25.03
C ARG A 86 -13.46 -2.42 25.95
N ASN A 87 -12.69 -3.50 25.84
CA ASN A 87 -12.91 -4.76 26.55
C ASN A 87 -11.75 -5.16 27.49
N LEU A 88 -10.81 -4.24 27.79
CA LEU A 88 -9.75 -4.55 28.75
C LEU A 88 -10.31 -4.64 30.16
N GLU A 89 -10.14 -5.79 30.81
CA GLU A 89 -10.42 -5.94 32.23
C GLU A 89 -9.47 -5.08 33.06
N ARG A 90 -9.89 -4.74 34.29
CA ARG A 90 -9.14 -3.83 35.18
C ARG A 90 -7.68 -4.25 35.40
N ASN A 91 -7.36 -5.51 35.27
CA ASN A 91 -6.00 -6.08 35.38
C ASN A 91 -5.14 -5.88 34.13
N GLU A 92 -5.78 -5.60 32.99
CA GLU A 92 -5.13 -5.39 31.68
C GLU A 92 -4.80 -3.91 31.43
N PHE A 93 -5.33 -3.01 32.26
CA PHE A 93 -5.08 -1.55 32.15
C PHE A 93 -3.61 -1.15 32.34
N PHE A 94 -2.78 -2.03 32.90
CA PHE A 94 -1.34 -1.82 33.07
C PHE A 94 -0.51 -2.38 31.93
N TYR A 95 -1.13 -2.93 30.89
CA TYR A 95 -0.44 -3.45 29.72
C TYR A 95 -0.10 -2.29 28.78
N LEU A 96 1.18 -2.06 28.53
CA LEU A 96 1.61 -1.11 27.52
C LEU A 96 1.51 -1.79 26.15
N PRO A 97 0.73 -1.23 25.20
CA PRO A 97 0.72 -1.73 23.84
C PRO A 97 2.11 -1.79 23.23
N ALA A 98 2.34 -2.75 22.35
CA ALA A 98 3.60 -2.90 21.64
C ALA A 98 3.94 -1.63 20.83
N ARG A 99 5.23 -1.32 20.75
CA ARG A 99 5.73 -0.18 19.97
C ARG A 99 5.83 -0.57 18.49
N ILE A 100 5.32 0.28 17.63
CA ILE A 100 5.30 0.06 16.18
C ILE A 100 6.33 0.97 15.51
N LEU A 101 7.17 0.40 14.64
CA LEU A 101 7.92 1.14 13.64
C LEU A 101 7.30 0.86 12.28
N HIS A 102 6.82 1.90 11.60
CA HIS A 102 6.24 1.80 10.27
C HIS A 102 7.12 2.53 9.26
N ILE A 103 7.75 1.78 8.37
CA ILE A 103 8.56 2.29 7.27
C ILE A 103 7.74 2.10 5.98
N ASP A 104 7.47 3.20 5.31
CA ASP A 104 6.67 3.22 4.08
C ASP A 104 7.39 3.99 2.97
N GLN A 105 7.20 3.56 1.73
CA GLN A 105 7.72 4.24 0.54
C GLN A 105 6.76 5.32 0.01
N ASP A 106 5.57 5.45 0.61
CA ASP A 106 4.55 6.41 0.22
C ASP A 106 4.18 7.33 1.39
N ALA A 107 4.47 8.62 1.21
CA ALA A 107 4.24 9.62 2.26
C ALA A 107 2.75 9.76 2.62
N ASP A 108 1.85 9.69 1.64
CA ASP A 108 0.41 9.83 1.85
C ASP A 108 -0.14 8.63 2.63
N PHE A 109 0.35 7.42 2.31
CA PHE A 109 -0.07 6.20 2.99
C PHE A 109 0.53 6.09 4.38
N LEU A 110 1.79 6.51 4.54
CA LEU A 110 2.41 6.61 5.86
C LEU A 110 1.62 7.56 6.76
N ASP A 111 1.25 8.76 6.26
CA ASP A 111 0.47 9.73 7.05
C ASP A 111 -0.89 9.16 7.47
N LYS A 112 -1.61 8.48 6.56
CA LYS A 112 -2.87 7.77 6.88
C LYS A 112 -2.67 6.73 7.99
N CYS A 113 -1.64 5.89 7.88
CA CYS A 113 -1.32 4.88 8.88
C CYS A 113 -0.95 5.51 10.24
N MET A 114 -0.15 6.57 10.24
CA MET A 114 0.22 7.26 11.47
C MET A 114 -0.97 7.94 12.16
N LYS A 115 -1.89 8.53 11.39
CA LYS A 115 -3.16 9.05 11.93
C LYS A 115 -4.00 7.94 12.55
N PHE A 116 -4.08 6.79 11.89
CA PHE A 116 -4.79 5.61 12.39
C PHE A 116 -4.22 5.10 13.72
N TYR A 117 -2.88 4.96 13.83
CA TYR A 117 -2.23 4.58 15.10
C TYR A 117 -2.52 5.59 16.21
N LYS A 118 -2.45 6.90 15.89
CA LYS A 118 -2.75 7.97 16.86
C LYS A 118 -4.20 7.92 17.35
N GLN A 119 -5.17 7.70 16.46
CA GLN A 119 -6.58 7.56 16.82
C GLN A 119 -6.81 6.37 17.76
N ASN A 120 -6.06 5.27 17.56
CA ASN A 120 -6.09 4.08 18.41
C ASN A 120 -5.14 4.16 19.62
N LYS A 121 -4.56 5.34 19.92
CA LYS A 121 -3.67 5.58 21.07
C LYS A 121 -2.44 4.66 21.12
N LEU A 122 -1.96 4.20 19.96
CA LEU A 122 -0.78 3.37 19.83
C LEU A 122 0.48 4.22 19.73
N LYS A 123 1.58 3.72 20.29
CA LYS A 123 2.89 4.33 20.14
C LYS A 123 3.53 3.82 18.86
N ALA A 124 3.51 4.65 17.83
CA ALA A 124 4.08 4.35 16.52
C ALA A 124 5.09 5.41 16.08
N PHE A 125 6.10 4.97 15.33
CA PHE A 125 7.13 5.79 14.70
C PHE A 125 7.04 5.58 13.19
N GLY A 126 6.79 6.66 12.44
CA GLY A 126 6.72 6.62 10.98
C GLY A 126 8.03 7.06 10.36
N VAL A 127 8.50 6.35 9.36
CA VAL A 127 9.69 6.66 8.58
C VAL A 127 9.36 6.55 7.10
N LEU A 128 9.56 7.63 6.35
CA LEU A 128 9.49 7.60 4.90
C LEU A 128 10.83 7.11 4.37
N SER A 129 10.82 6.09 3.53
CA SER A 129 12.00 5.53 2.89
C SER A 129 11.83 5.48 1.38
N ASN A 130 12.88 5.21 0.68
CA ASN A 130 12.87 4.93 -0.75
C ASN A 130 13.42 3.52 -1.04
N ASP A 131 13.26 3.08 -2.29
CA ASP A 131 13.67 1.73 -2.70
C ASP A 131 15.14 1.43 -2.43
N ASP A 132 16.03 2.40 -2.60
CA ASP A 132 17.49 2.18 -2.53
C ASP A 132 18.01 2.16 -1.10
N ASN A 133 17.37 2.88 -0.18
CA ASN A 133 17.80 3.04 1.20
C ASN A 133 17.02 2.15 2.18
N LEU A 134 16.00 1.43 1.73
CA LEU A 134 15.04 0.73 2.59
C LEU A 134 15.73 -0.16 3.65
N SER A 135 16.72 -0.95 3.27
CA SER A 135 17.42 -1.84 4.20
C SER A 135 18.25 -1.09 5.24
N ASP A 136 18.89 0.01 4.86
CA ASP A 136 19.69 0.84 5.76
C ASP A 136 18.78 1.58 6.74
N ASP A 137 17.68 2.16 6.25
CA ASP A 137 16.67 2.81 7.07
C ASP A 137 16.04 1.85 8.07
N VAL A 138 15.78 0.59 7.67
CA VAL A 138 15.31 -0.47 8.57
C VAL A 138 16.31 -0.68 9.70
N MET A 139 17.59 -0.90 9.38
CA MET A 139 18.61 -1.18 10.39
C MET A 139 18.83 0.00 11.34
N GLU A 140 18.91 1.22 10.82
CA GLU A 140 19.09 2.44 11.61
C GLU A 140 17.94 2.64 12.59
N ASN A 141 16.70 2.56 12.07
CA ASN A 141 15.51 2.88 12.85
C ASN A 141 15.13 1.77 13.84
N LEU A 142 15.46 0.50 13.56
CA LEU A 142 15.37 -0.58 14.54
C LEU A 142 16.25 -0.31 15.76
N LYS A 143 17.50 0.10 15.54
CA LYS A 143 18.43 0.47 16.63
C LYS A 143 17.94 1.69 17.42
N LYS A 144 17.38 2.68 16.73
CA LYS A 144 16.92 3.94 17.31
C LYS A 144 15.67 3.78 18.17
N TYR A 145 14.67 3.04 17.68
CA TYR A 145 13.36 2.97 18.30
C TYR A 145 13.11 1.69 19.09
N ASN A 146 13.89 0.63 18.83
CA ASN A 146 13.76 -0.69 19.43
C ASN A 146 12.27 -1.13 19.50
N PRO A 147 11.59 -1.25 18.35
CA PRO A 147 10.17 -1.57 18.29
C PRO A 147 9.90 -3.06 18.58
N ASP A 148 8.65 -3.36 18.94
CA ASP A 148 8.15 -4.74 19.07
C ASP A 148 7.52 -5.24 17.76
N ILE A 149 7.05 -4.30 16.93
CA ILE A 149 6.42 -4.56 15.63
C ILE A 149 7.09 -3.67 14.59
N LEU A 150 7.54 -4.27 13.49
CA LEU A 150 8.05 -3.59 12.31
C LEU A 150 7.08 -3.77 11.15
N VAL A 151 6.67 -2.67 10.55
CA VAL A 151 5.87 -2.63 9.32
C VAL A 151 6.74 -2.07 8.21
N ILE A 152 6.88 -2.81 7.10
CA ILE A 152 7.64 -2.42 5.91
C ILE A 152 6.70 -2.47 4.72
N THR A 153 6.29 -1.31 4.22
CA THR A 153 5.29 -1.21 3.15
C THR A 153 5.66 -0.20 2.08
N GLY A 154 4.91 -0.23 1.02
CA GLY A 154 5.07 0.63 -0.13
C GLY A 154 4.14 0.20 -1.25
N HIS A 155 4.61 0.30 -2.48
CA HIS A 155 3.91 -0.17 -3.66
C HIS A 155 4.70 -1.26 -4.37
N ASP A 156 4.00 -2.26 -4.92
CA ASP A 156 4.60 -3.30 -5.75
C ASP A 156 3.74 -3.58 -6.98
N ALA A 157 4.30 -4.26 -7.96
CA ALA A 157 3.61 -4.71 -9.15
C ALA A 157 4.17 -6.07 -9.61
N TYR A 158 3.29 -6.89 -10.16
CA TYR A 158 3.67 -8.13 -10.81
C TYR A 158 3.51 -8.01 -12.32
N TYR A 159 4.60 -8.21 -13.07
CA TYR A 159 4.63 -8.15 -14.53
C TYR A 159 4.72 -9.54 -15.12
N ARG A 160 3.77 -9.93 -15.97
CA ARG A 160 3.75 -11.24 -16.63
C ARG A 160 4.89 -11.44 -17.64
N LYS A 161 5.40 -10.32 -18.19
CA LYS A 161 6.50 -10.33 -19.17
C LYS A 161 7.51 -9.26 -18.74
N HIS A 162 8.55 -9.65 -18.05
CA HIS A 162 9.64 -8.73 -17.72
C HIS A 162 10.88 -9.06 -18.56
N ARG A 163 11.61 -8.01 -18.97
CA ARG A 163 12.90 -8.13 -19.66
C ARG A 163 14.05 -8.50 -18.72
N ASN A 164 13.84 -8.40 -17.41
CA ASN A 164 14.82 -8.70 -16.37
C ASN A 164 14.35 -9.88 -15.50
N ASN A 165 15.26 -10.52 -14.77
CA ASN A 165 15.06 -11.79 -14.06
C ASN A 165 13.99 -11.78 -12.94
N SER A 166 13.40 -10.64 -12.58
CA SER A 166 12.33 -10.57 -11.58
C SER A 166 11.02 -10.15 -12.23
N ASN A 167 9.95 -10.89 -11.94
CA ASN A 167 8.59 -10.52 -12.36
C ASN A 167 7.96 -9.47 -11.43
N TYR A 168 8.64 -9.06 -10.37
CA TYR A 168 8.17 -8.12 -9.37
C TYR A 168 8.95 -6.82 -9.45
N LYS A 169 8.27 -5.70 -9.17
CA LYS A 169 8.92 -4.39 -9.19
C LYS A 169 9.77 -4.15 -7.95
N ASN A 170 9.22 -4.35 -6.77
CA ASN A 170 9.82 -3.97 -5.50
C ASN A 170 9.94 -5.12 -4.48
N THR A 171 9.42 -6.31 -4.77
CA THR A 171 9.46 -7.45 -3.83
C THR A 171 10.87 -7.73 -3.32
N ASP A 172 11.89 -7.69 -4.17
CA ASP A 172 13.27 -7.99 -3.77
C ASP A 172 13.79 -7.00 -2.70
N LYS A 173 13.39 -5.73 -2.79
CA LYS A 173 13.73 -4.70 -1.78
C LYS A 173 13.09 -4.99 -0.43
N PHE A 174 11.82 -5.40 -0.43
CA PHE A 174 11.13 -5.82 0.79
C PHE A 174 11.76 -7.07 1.40
N ILE A 175 12.16 -8.06 0.58
CA ILE A 175 12.85 -9.27 1.03
C ILE A 175 14.16 -8.92 1.74
N ASP A 176 14.98 -8.05 1.15
CA ASP A 176 16.26 -7.64 1.73
C ASP A 176 16.06 -6.83 3.02
N ALA A 177 15.05 -5.98 3.08
CA ALA A 177 14.68 -5.26 4.29
C ALA A 177 14.25 -6.20 5.42
N VAL A 178 13.42 -7.22 5.12
CA VAL A 178 13.01 -8.25 6.09
C VAL A 178 14.23 -9.05 6.58
N ARG A 179 15.12 -9.48 5.68
CA ARG A 179 16.37 -10.17 6.06
C ARG A 179 17.26 -9.30 6.94
N THR A 180 17.33 -8.01 6.65
CA THR A 180 18.07 -7.04 7.47
C THR A 180 17.47 -6.91 8.86
N ALA A 181 16.14 -6.85 8.97
CA ALA A 181 15.47 -6.84 10.26
C ALA A 181 15.71 -8.14 11.05
N ARG A 182 15.75 -9.31 10.41
CA ARG A 182 16.07 -10.59 11.07
C ARG A 182 17.53 -10.73 11.49
N LYS A 183 18.45 -10.04 10.83
CA LYS A 183 19.84 -9.92 11.32
C LYS A 183 19.93 -9.09 12.60
N TYR A 184 19.05 -8.10 12.77
CA TYR A 184 18.95 -7.30 13.99
C TYR A 184 18.30 -8.10 15.13
N GLU A 185 17.13 -8.73 14.89
CA GLU A 185 16.42 -9.57 15.86
C GLU A 185 15.84 -10.79 15.14
N ASN A 186 16.39 -11.97 15.46
CA ASN A 186 16.00 -13.22 14.83
C ASN A 186 14.75 -13.86 15.47
N SER A 187 14.40 -13.44 16.69
CA SER A 187 13.23 -13.96 17.39
C SER A 187 11.94 -13.33 16.84
N HIS A 188 11.05 -14.18 16.35
CA HIS A 188 9.73 -13.78 15.88
C HIS A 188 8.81 -13.28 17.02
N GLU A 189 9.09 -13.67 18.26
CA GLU A 189 8.35 -13.23 19.45
C GLU A 189 8.78 -11.84 19.92
N LYS A 190 10.08 -11.49 19.73
CA LYS A 190 10.62 -10.19 20.14
C LYS A 190 10.37 -9.10 19.11
N LEU A 191 10.38 -9.48 17.83
CA LEU A 191 10.10 -8.56 16.72
C LEU A 191 9.13 -9.22 15.73
N ALA A 192 7.88 -8.77 15.72
CA ALA A 192 6.94 -9.15 14.69
C ALA A 192 7.17 -8.28 13.43
N ILE A 193 7.26 -8.90 12.26
CA ILE A 193 7.48 -8.20 10.98
C ILE A 193 6.27 -8.40 10.07
N ILE A 194 5.71 -7.28 9.61
CA ILE A 194 4.66 -7.19 8.59
C ILE A 194 5.31 -6.56 7.36
N ALA A 195 5.29 -7.23 6.21
CA ALA A 195 5.99 -6.74 5.03
C ALA A 195 5.22 -6.91 3.73
N GLY A 196 5.48 -6.01 2.77
CA GLY A 196 5.02 -6.09 1.39
C GLY A 196 3.92 -5.11 1.02
N ALA A 197 3.47 -5.22 -0.23
CA ALA A 197 2.43 -4.40 -0.86
C ALA A 197 1.51 -5.28 -1.70
N CYS A 198 0.55 -4.70 -2.41
CA CYS A 198 -0.24 -5.43 -3.41
C CYS A 198 0.69 -6.16 -4.38
N GLN A 199 0.32 -7.38 -4.74
CA GLN A 199 1.07 -8.20 -5.72
C GLN A 199 2.49 -8.64 -5.30
N SER A 200 3.00 -8.29 -4.12
CA SER A 200 4.31 -8.78 -3.65
C SER A 200 4.36 -10.31 -3.56
N ASN A 201 5.55 -10.87 -3.66
CA ASN A 201 5.76 -12.30 -3.51
C ASN A 201 5.64 -12.73 -2.04
N TYR A 202 4.44 -13.15 -1.66
CA TYR A 202 4.10 -13.57 -0.30
C TYR A 202 5.06 -14.66 0.23
N GLU A 203 5.28 -15.70 -0.58
CA GLU A 203 6.07 -16.86 -0.17
C GLU A 203 7.52 -16.48 0.15
N GLU A 204 8.11 -15.62 -0.67
CA GLU A 204 9.49 -15.18 -0.45
C GLU A 204 9.62 -14.23 0.74
N LEU A 205 8.61 -13.39 1.01
CA LEU A 205 8.59 -12.53 2.19
C LEU A 205 8.52 -13.36 3.49
N ILE A 206 7.67 -14.39 3.52
CA ILE A 206 7.60 -15.31 4.66
C ILE A 206 8.90 -16.09 4.82
N ARG A 207 9.51 -16.60 3.73
CA ARG A 207 10.83 -17.27 3.76
C ARG A 207 11.94 -16.35 4.24
N ALA A 208 11.86 -15.05 3.95
CA ALA A 208 12.81 -14.06 4.45
C ALA A 208 12.69 -13.80 5.95
N GLY A 209 11.58 -14.22 6.56
CA GLY A 209 11.34 -14.13 7.99
C GLY A 209 10.23 -13.15 8.42
N ALA A 210 9.40 -12.68 7.52
CA ALA A 210 8.21 -11.93 7.89
C ALA A 210 7.22 -12.84 8.66
N ASN A 211 6.53 -12.27 9.65
CA ASN A 211 5.43 -12.95 10.36
C ASN A 211 4.14 -12.85 9.55
N PHE A 212 3.95 -11.70 8.90
CA PHE A 212 2.83 -11.40 8.05
C PHE A 212 3.35 -10.77 6.76
N ALA A 213 2.79 -11.19 5.65
CA ALA A 213 3.11 -10.62 4.36
C ALA A 213 1.83 -10.24 3.62
N SER A 214 1.96 -9.39 2.62
CA SER A 214 0.85 -9.02 1.76
C SER A 214 0.29 -10.25 1.05
N SER A 215 -0.95 -10.17 0.76
CA SER A 215 -1.89 -11.17 0.24
C SER A 215 -1.30 -12.39 -0.49
N PRO A 216 -1.50 -13.61 0.06
CA PRO A 216 -1.09 -14.86 -0.61
C PRO A 216 -1.82 -15.10 -1.94
N LYS A 217 -2.97 -14.45 -2.16
CA LYS A 217 -3.77 -14.56 -3.39
C LYS A 217 -3.53 -13.39 -4.36
N ARG A 218 -2.56 -12.51 -4.09
CA ARG A 218 -2.29 -11.30 -4.87
C ARG A 218 -3.52 -10.41 -5.05
N VAL A 219 -4.36 -10.33 -4.04
CA VAL A 219 -5.47 -9.36 -4.00
C VAL A 219 -4.92 -7.98 -3.64
N ASN A 220 -5.64 -6.96 -4.03
CA ASN A 220 -5.31 -5.60 -3.64
C ASN A 220 -5.51 -5.42 -2.14
N ILE A 221 -4.53 -4.80 -1.49
CA ILE A 221 -4.59 -4.43 -0.09
C ILE A 221 -4.84 -2.93 0.04
N HIS A 222 -5.71 -2.57 0.95
CA HIS A 222 -5.98 -1.18 1.28
C HIS A 222 -4.77 -0.51 1.94
N ALA A 223 -4.66 0.82 1.82
CA ALA A 223 -3.55 1.57 2.41
C ALA A 223 -3.40 1.35 3.91
N LEU A 224 -4.52 1.15 4.63
CA LEU A 224 -4.54 0.94 6.09
C LEU A 224 -4.39 -0.53 6.54
N ASP A 225 -4.52 -1.52 5.66
CA ASP A 225 -4.46 -2.93 6.08
C ASP A 225 -3.22 -3.28 6.92
N PRO A 226 -1.99 -2.83 6.56
CA PRO A 226 -0.82 -3.10 7.40
C PRO A 226 -0.92 -2.46 8.78
N ALA A 227 -1.54 -1.28 8.87
CA ALA A 227 -1.72 -0.60 10.15
C ALA A 227 -2.79 -1.29 11.02
N ILE A 228 -3.84 -1.83 10.42
CA ILE A 228 -4.87 -2.62 11.11
C ILE A 228 -4.24 -3.87 11.72
N VAL A 229 -3.48 -4.63 10.91
CA VAL A 229 -2.78 -5.84 11.38
C VAL A 229 -1.80 -5.50 12.51
N ALA A 230 -0.99 -4.45 12.34
CA ALA A 230 -0.03 -4.00 13.36
C ALA A 230 -0.73 -3.58 14.65
N SER A 231 -1.86 -2.89 14.56
CA SER A 231 -2.64 -2.46 15.71
C SER A 231 -3.28 -3.64 16.45
N SER A 232 -3.84 -4.60 15.70
CA SER A 232 -4.38 -5.83 16.28
C SER A 232 -3.31 -6.62 17.03
N LEU A 233 -2.10 -6.71 16.46
CA LEU A 233 -0.94 -7.31 17.13
C LEU A 233 -0.53 -6.56 18.39
N ALA A 234 -0.52 -5.22 18.32
CA ALA A 234 -0.10 -4.40 19.45
C ALA A 234 -1.01 -4.54 20.68
N PHE A 235 -2.28 -4.87 20.47
CA PHE A 235 -3.25 -5.12 21.53
C PHE A 235 -3.36 -6.61 21.92
N SER A 236 -2.74 -7.50 21.17
CA SER A 236 -2.84 -8.95 21.43
C SER A 236 -1.97 -9.38 22.61
N ASP A 237 -2.47 -10.31 23.40
CA ASP A 237 -1.67 -11.02 24.38
C ASP A 237 -0.72 -11.98 23.63
N LYS A 238 0.59 -11.80 23.82
CA LYS A 238 1.63 -12.63 23.19
C LYS A 238 1.50 -14.13 23.51
N ASN A 239 0.78 -14.48 24.58
CA ASN A 239 0.56 -15.86 25.02
C ASN A 239 -0.72 -16.48 24.45
N LYS A 240 -1.52 -15.73 23.69
CA LYS A 240 -2.74 -16.21 23.06
C LYS A 240 -2.62 -16.26 21.55
N ASN A 241 -3.31 -17.22 20.94
CA ASN A 241 -3.42 -17.24 19.48
C ASN A 241 -4.14 -15.97 18.99
N ILE A 242 -3.58 -15.32 17.99
CA ILE A 242 -4.17 -14.12 17.38
C ILE A 242 -5.16 -14.58 16.32
N ASP A 243 -6.44 -14.27 16.53
CA ASP A 243 -7.48 -14.48 15.53
C ASP A 243 -7.62 -13.20 14.66
N LEU A 244 -7.02 -13.23 13.47
CA LEU A 244 -7.09 -12.15 12.49
C LEU A 244 -8.30 -12.24 11.53
N ILE A 245 -9.19 -13.21 11.75
CA ILE A 245 -10.32 -13.50 10.84
C ILE A 245 -11.66 -12.90 11.35
N LYS A 246 -11.59 -11.94 12.21
CA LYS A 246 -12.81 -11.24 12.64
C LYS A 246 -13.02 -9.95 11.89
#